data_012042d70e8f7c49e531c6333cae995f
#
_entry.id   012042d70e8f7c49e531c6333cae995f
#
_cell.length_a   1.000
_cell.length_b   1.000
_cell.length_c   1.000
_cell.angle_alpha   90.00
_cell.angle_beta   90.00
_cell.angle_gamma   90.00
#
_symmetry.space_group_name_H-M   'P 1'
#
loop_
_entity.id
_entity.type
_entity.pdbx_description
1 polymer ?
#
loop_
_entity_poly.entity_id
_entity_poly.type
_entity_poly.pdbx_seq_one_letter_code
_entity_poly.pdbx_strand_id
1 'polypeptide(L)'
;MKRYKNFLCSLLFLAILMGLLAAGSRIVEPKNNEKASGMRNAQATGFLTERENSLDYILIGDSETYSSTTPMQLWRDYGYTGYICGTPGQHMEDTFGYLKAFCEVQKPKLVIFEANALYRSSGIQDDISRIVTRTIEKNIPIFEYHNRWKSLSLADMGAVNYTWRNYLKGFVPTWKNKPWTGAPDYMRKTDKSLPIKEINRFYFDKIYNFCKERDIPLLVVNVAAPVNWNYQKHNGVKKLTKEYDVPYLDMNLHVGKLKINWQTDSRDGGDHMNFKGARKVTAYLGKYLDKHYSLPDHREDPAYDSWNQDLIEYEKLAQ
;
A
#
# COMPACT_ATOMS: atom_id res chain seq x y z
N MET A 1 6.64 54.93 -7.66
CA MET A 1 7.92 54.37 -7.22
C MET A 1 7.83 53.52 -5.94
N LYS A 2 7.24 53.98 -4.83
CA LYS A 2 7.18 53.24 -3.55
C LYS A 2 6.45 51.88 -3.65
N ARG A 3 5.32 51.81 -4.39
CA ARG A 3 4.56 50.57 -4.62
C ARG A 3 5.35 49.53 -5.42
N TYR A 4 6.11 49.94 -6.43
CA TYR A 4 6.93 49.08 -7.25
C TYR A 4 8.12 48.51 -6.45
N LYS A 5 8.75 49.31 -5.61
CA LYS A 5 9.79 48.89 -4.69
C LYS A 5 9.29 47.81 -3.70
N ASN A 6 8.11 48.05 -3.08
CA ASN A 6 7.49 47.08 -2.17
C ASN A 6 7.16 45.74 -2.88
N PHE A 7 6.64 45.80 -4.11
CA PHE A 7 6.35 44.65 -4.91
C PHE A 7 7.62 43.84 -5.21
N LEU A 8 8.72 44.49 -5.61
CA LEU A 8 9.99 43.83 -5.85
C LEU A 8 10.59 43.21 -4.56
N CYS A 9 10.49 43.90 -3.42
CA CYS A 9 10.92 43.36 -2.13
C CYS A 9 10.10 42.11 -1.74
N SER A 10 8.80 42.12 -1.99
CA SER A 10 7.94 40.95 -1.73
C SER A 10 8.31 39.75 -2.62
N LEU A 11 8.58 40.00 -3.90
CA LEU A 11 9.04 38.95 -4.82
C LEU A 11 10.38 38.38 -4.40
N LEU A 12 11.34 39.23 -4.02
CA LEU A 12 12.64 38.81 -3.53
C LEU A 12 12.52 37.98 -2.24
N PHE A 13 11.67 38.42 -1.30
CA PHE A 13 11.39 37.70 -0.06
C PHE A 13 10.82 36.29 -0.37
N LEU A 14 9.83 36.21 -1.27
CA LEU A 14 9.24 34.90 -1.66
C LEU A 14 10.28 34.00 -2.34
N ALA A 15 11.13 34.56 -3.20
CA ALA A 15 12.19 33.77 -3.86
C ALA A 15 13.21 33.20 -2.85
N ILE A 16 13.63 34.04 -1.87
CA ILE A 16 14.52 33.60 -0.79
C ILE A 16 13.84 32.52 0.07
N LEU A 17 12.59 32.74 0.47
CA LEU A 17 11.81 31.78 1.24
C LEU A 17 11.69 30.44 0.53
N MET A 18 11.35 30.42 -0.75
CA MET A 18 11.27 29.20 -1.56
C MET A 18 12.63 28.52 -1.68
N GLY A 19 13.71 29.27 -1.85
CA GLY A 19 15.08 28.74 -1.86
C GLY A 19 15.45 28.07 -0.53
N LEU A 20 15.12 28.70 0.59
CA LEU A 20 15.37 28.14 1.94
C LEU A 20 14.52 26.89 2.19
N LEU A 21 13.25 26.89 1.80
CA LEU A 21 12.38 25.71 1.91
C LEU A 21 12.91 24.54 1.04
N ALA A 22 13.36 24.80 -0.17
CA ALA A 22 13.93 23.79 -1.04
C ALA A 22 15.25 23.22 -0.50
N ALA A 23 16.16 24.09 -0.02
CA ALA A 23 17.42 23.66 0.59
C ALA A 23 17.19 22.88 1.88
N GLY A 24 16.31 23.37 2.77
CA GLY A 24 15.93 22.68 3.99
C GLY A 24 15.27 21.33 3.72
N SER A 25 14.35 21.26 2.74
CA SER A 25 13.72 20.01 2.32
C SER A 25 14.76 18.98 1.87
N ARG A 26 15.70 19.40 1.02
CA ARG A 26 16.78 18.52 0.54
C ARG A 26 17.66 17.98 1.69
N ILE A 27 17.91 18.77 2.73
CA ILE A 27 18.72 18.35 3.86
C ILE A 27 17.97 17.35 4.74
N VAL A 28 16.70 17.64 5.08
CA VAL A 28 15.95 16.79 6.01
C VAL A 28 15.35 15.54 5.36
N GLU A 29 15.22 15.49 4.06
CA GLU A 29 14.73 14.31 3.36
C GLU A 29 15.66 13.10 3.59
N PRO A 30 15.11 11.91 3.97
CA PRO A 30 15.92 10.70 4.18
C PRO A 30 16.76 10.34 2.95
N LYS A 31 18.06 10.06 3.18
CA LYS A 31 18.98 9.67 2.10
C LYS A 31 18.99 8.18 1.84
N ASN A 32 18.44 7.39 2.75
CA ASN A 32 18.20 5.96 2.60
C ASN A 32 16.73 5.66 2.92
N ASN A 33 16.20 4.59 2.35
CA ASN A 33 14.81 4.14 2.53
C ASN A 33 14.58 3.27 3.77
N GLU A 34 15.55 3.18 4.69
CA GLU A 34 15.37 2.46 5.95
C GLU A 34 14.76 3.34 7.05
N LYS A 35 14.13 2.69 8.03
CA LYS A 35 13.53 3.37 9.18
C LYS A 35 14.57 4.13 10.02
N ALA A 36 15.78 3.60 10.16
CA ALA A 36 16.88 4.23 10.90
C ALA A 36 17.30 5.57 10.30
N SER A 37 17.19 5.71 8.98
CA SER A 37 17.43 6.96 8.25
C SER A 37 16.25 7.94 8.32
N GLY A 38 15.19 7.62 9.07
CA GLY A 38 14.02 8.45 9.26
C GLY A 38 12.98 8.33 8.14
N MET A 39 13.13 7.35 7.23
CA MET A 39 12.13 7.11 6.17
C MET A 39 10.77 6.75 6.79
N ARG A 40 9.76 7.51 6.43
CA ARG A 40 8.38 7.22 6.82
C ARG A 40 7.88 6.00 6.04
N ASN A 41 7.26 5.06 6.77
CA ASN A 41 6.71 3.85 6.16
C ASN A 41 7.73 3.06 5.30
N ALA A 42 8.97 2.93 5.77
CA ALA A 42 10.07 2.26 5.06
C ALA A 42 9.64 0.92 4.42
N GLN A 43 8.81 0.15 5.12
CA GLN A 43 8.28 -1.12 4.62
C GLN A 43 7.44 -0.94 3.33
N ALA A 44 6.60 0.09 3.24
CA ALA A 44 5.75 0.32 2.05
C ALA A 44 6.52 0.98 0.88
N THR A 45 7.68 1.58 1.16
CA THR A 45 8.55 2.23 0.15
C THR A 45 9.77 1.40 -0.24
N GLY A 46 9.93 0.20 0.33
CA GLY A 46 11.09 -0.65 0.03
C GLY A 46 11.18 -1.11 -1.44
N PHE A 47 10.13 -0.96 -2.24
CA PHE A 47 10.17 -1.19 -3.69
C PHE A 47 11.17 -0.28 -4.43
N LEU A 48 11.57 0.83 -3.82
CA LEU A 48 12.56 1.76 -4.39
C LEU A 48 13.96 1.16 -4.52
N THR A 49 14.24 0.03 -3.87
CA THR A 49 15.50 -0.73 -3.99
C THR A 49 15.39 -1.96 -4.88
N GLU A 50 14.19 -2.29 -5.32
CA GLU A 50 14.03 -3.36 -6.30
C GLU A 50 14.55 -2.88 -7.68
N ARG A 51 15.04 -3.80 -8.47
CA ARG A 51 15.48 -3.48 -9.84
C ARG A 51 14.32 -2.83 -10.62
N GLU A 52 14.61 -1.80 -11.38
CA GLU A 52 13.61 -1.14 -12.21
C GLU A 52 12.89 -2.12 -13.14
N ASN A 53 11.58 -1.96 -13.24
CA ASN A 53 10.70 -2.77 -14.11
C ASN A 53 10.78 -4.29 -13.84
N SER A 54 11.06 -4.70 -12.58
CA SER A 54 11.17 -6.11 -12.19
C SER A 54 9.98 -6.64 -11.39
N LEU A 55 9.03 -5.78 -11.04
CA LEU A 55 7.86 -6.15 -10.25
C LEU A 55 6.61 -6.25 -11.13
N ASP A 56 6.00 -7.44 -11.19
CA ASP A 56 4.83 -7.72 -12.04
C ASP A 56 3.53 -7.18 -11.46
N TYR A 57 3.42 -7.13 -10.12
CA TYR A 57 2.23 -6.58 -9.49
C TYR A 57 2.56 -5.67 -8.30
N ILE A 58 1.66 -4.74 -8.06
CA ILE A 58 1.59 -3.96 -6.83
C ILE A 58 0.28 -4.30 -6.10
N LEU A 59 0.35 -4.49 -4.77
CA LEU A 59 -0.81 -4.60 -3.90
C LEU A 59 -0.87 -3.34 -3.03
N ILE A 60 -1.93 -2.54 -3.20
CA ILE A 60 -2.15 -1.27 -2.52
C ILE A 60 -3.39 -1.33 -1.64
N GLY A 61 -3.34 -0.66 -0.50
CA GLY A 61 -4.43 -0.62 0.47
C GLY A 61 -3.91 -0.34 1.87
N ASP A 62 -4.71 -0.63 2.88
CA ASP A 62 -4.36 -0.36 4.27
C ASP A 62 -3.64 -1.55 4.96
N SER A 63 -3.78 -1.63 6.30
CA SER A 63 -3.15 -2.69 7.10
C SER A 63 -3.58 -4.11 6.73
N GLU A 64 -4.71 -4.28 6.08
CA GLU A 64 -5.16 -5.58 5.60
C GLU A 64 -4.23 -6.16 4.54
N THR A 65 -3.62 -5.32 3.70
CA THR A 65 -2.71 -5.77 2.66
C THR A 65 -1.45 -6.41 3.23
N TYR A 66 -0.71 -5.66 4.07
CA TYR A 66 0.59 -6.09 4.58
C TYR A 66 0.50 -7.13 5.70
N SER A 67 -0.67 -7.34 6.28
CA SER A 67 -0.89 -8.37 7.30
C SER A 67 -1.41 -9.69 6.72
N SER A 68 -2.00 -9.66 5.51
CA SER A 68 -2.77 -10.80 5.01
C SER A 68 -2.21 -11.41 3.73
N THR A 69 -1.24 -10.77 3.07
CA THR A 69 -0.66 -11.28 1.82
C THR A 69 0.86 -11.29 1.92
N THR A 70 1.49 -12.37 1.48
CA THR A 70 2.95 -12.49 1.45
C THR A 70 3.46 -12.71 0.02
N PRO A 71 4.15 -11.71 -0.57
CA PRO A 71 4.69 -11.82 -1.92
C PRO A 71 5.70 -12.96 -2.07
N MET A 72 6.47 -13.28 -1.03
CA MET A 72 7.45 -14.36 -1.06
C MET A 72 6.80 -15.74 -1.22
N GLN A 73 5.56 -15.94 -0.76
CA GLN A 73 4.82 -17.17 -1.05
C GLN A 73 4.35 -17.22 -2.51
N LEU A 74 3.92 -16.08 -3.10
CA LEU A 74 3.57 -16.02 -4.52
C LEU A 74 4.80 -16.25 -5.41
N TRP A 75 5.96 -15.75 -5.00
CA TRP A 75 7.24 -16.07 -5.63
C TRP A 75 7.53 -17.58 -5.58
N ARG A 76 7.48 -18.18 -4.39
CA ARG A 76 7.73 -19.62 -4.21
C ARG A 76 6.81 -20.49 -5.06
N ASP A 77 5.51 -20.19 -5.02
CA ASP A 77 4.47 -21.05 -5.58
C ASP A 77 4.31 -20.85 -7.11
N TYR A 78 4.56 -19.62 -7.61
CA TYR A 78 4.25 -19.23 -9.00
C TYR A 78 5.36 -18.45 -9.71
N GLY A 79 6.40 -18.02 -9.02
CA GLY A 79 7.46 -17.16 -9.59
C GLY A 79 7.03 -15.71 -9.82
N TYR A 80 5.91 -15.26 -9.25
CA TYR A 80 5.42 -13.90 -9.43
C TYR A 80 6.15 -12.91 -8.54
N THR A 81 6.59 -11.81 -9.11
CA THR A 81 7.25 -10.72 -8.40
C THR A 81 6.28 -9.59 -8.10
N GLY A 82 6.27 -9.12 -6.86
CA GLY A 82 5.39 -8.02 -6.50
C GLY A 82 5.72 -7.40 -5.16
N TYR A 83 5.07 -6.29 -4.87
CA TYR A 83 5.31 -5.52 -3.67
C TYR A 83 4.02 -5.03 -3.02
N ILE A 84 4.01 -4.96 -1.68
CA ILE A 84 2.88 -4.44 -0.91
C ILE A 84 3.20 -3.01 -0.48
N CYS A 85 2.42 -2.06 -0.97
CA CYS A 85 2.45 -0.66 -0.57
C CYS A 85 1.25 -0.34 0.33
N GLY A 86 1.28 -0.87 1.55
CA GLY A 86 0.25 -0.71 2.56
C GLY A 86 0.78 -0.13 3.86
N THR A 87 0.01 0.74 4.50
CA THR A 87 0.34 1.35 5.79
C THR A 87 -0.83 1.28 6.78
N PRO A 88 -0.57 1.38 8.10
CA PRO A 88 -1.65 1.37 9.08
C PRO A 88 -2.68 2.48 8.82
N GLY A 89 -3.95 2.10 8.70
CA GLY A 89 -5.03 3.07 8.49
C GLY A 89 -4.93 3.89 7.21
N GLN A 90 -4.28 3.36 6.17
CA GLN A 90 -4.06 4.07 4.91
C GLN A 90 -5.36 4.57 4.29
N HIS A 91 -5.39 5.83 3.90
CA HIS A 91 -6.49 6.45 3.19
C HIS A 91 -6.30 6.41 1.68
N MET A 92 -7.34 6.73 0.93
CA MET A 92 -7.36 6.61 -0.53
C MET A 92 -6.37 7.53 -1.24
N GLU A 93 -6.09 8.73 -0.71
CA GLU A 93 -5.10 9.64 -1.26
C GLU A 93 -3.66 9.09 -1.14
N ASP A 94 -3.33 8.46 0.00
CA ASP A 94 -2.04 7.79 0.18
C ASP A 94 -1.94 6.57 -0.74
N THR A 95 -3.01 5.79 -0.87
CA THR A 95 -3.10 4.63 -1.77
C THR A 95 -2.81 5.02 -3.22
N PHE A 96 -3.42 6.10 -3.70
CA PHE A 96 -3.12 6.63 -5.03
C PHE A 96 -1.69 7.20 -5.12
N GLY A 97 -1.19 7.79 -4.04
CA GLY A 97 0.18 8.28 -3.93
C GLY A 97 1.22 7.16 -4.12
N TYR A 98 1.03 6.03 -3.44
CA TYR A 98 1.90 4.84 -3.59
C TYR A 98 1.84 4.25 -5.00
N LEU A 99 0.66 4.13 -5.59
CA LEU A 99 0.52 3.65 -6.97
C LEU A 99 1.34 4.50 -7.94
N LYS A 100 1.25 5.83 -7.83
CA LYS A 100 2.04 6.73 -8.69
C LYS A 100 3.53 6.57 -8.48
N ALA A 101 3.99 6.61 -7.23
CA ALA A 101 5.41 6.49 -6.90
C ALA A 101 5.99 5.13 -7.36
N PHE A 102 5.20 4.06 -7.22
CA PHE A 102 5.60 2.75 -7.71
C PHE A 102 5.78 2.74 -9.24
N CYS A 103 4.83 3.31 -9.97
CA CYS A 103 4.88 3.35 -11.42
C CYS A 103 5.90 4.36 -12.00
N GLU A 104 6.56 5.17 -11.16
CA GLU A 104 7.71 5.98 -11.56
C GLU A 104 8.97 5.11 -11.81
N VAL A 105 9.09 3.97 -11.11
CA VAL A 105 10.26 3.08 -11.19
C VAL A 105 9.92 1.64 -11.60
N GLN A 106 8.65 1.28 -11.67
CA GLN A 106 8.18 -0.05 -12.03
C GLN A 106 7.08 0.02 -13.09
N LYS A 107 6.94 -1.05 -13.87
CA LYS A 107 5.87 -1.23 -14.87
C LYS A 107 5.04 -2.48 -14.54
N PRO A 108 4.15 -2.40 -13.55
CA PRO A 108 3.39 -3.58 -13.15
C PRO A 108 2.44 -4.03 -14.25
N LYS A 109 2.22 -5.34 -14.33
CA LYS A 109 1.25 -6.00 -15.20
C LYS A 109 -0.12 -6.14 -14.53
N LEU A 110 -0.19 -5.84 -13.22
CA LEU A 110 -1.42 -5.92 -12.43
C LEU A 110 -1.34 -4.98 -11.23
N VAL A 111 -2.40 -4.22 -11.02
CA VAL A 111 -2.66 -3.50 -9.76
C VAL A 111 -3.72 -4.26 -8.98
N ILE A 112 -3.41 -4.65 -7.75
CA ILE A 112 -4.34 -5.28 -6.81
C ILE A 112 -4.67 -4.23 -5.74
N PHE A 113 -5.94 -3.85 -5.66
CA PHE A 113 -6.41 -2.86 -4.70
C PHE A 113 -7.28 -3.52 -3.62
N GLU A 114 -6.85 -3.41 -2.36
CA GLU A 114 -7.62 -3.88 -1.20
C GLU A 114 -8.63 -2.81 -0.79
N ALA A 115 -9.91 -3.16 -0.82
CA ALA A 115 -11.00 -2.21 -0.82
C ALA A 115 -11.45 -1.73 0.58
N ASN A 116 -10.85 -2.20 1.70
CA ASN A 116 -11.21 -1.69 3.03
C ASN A 116 -10.93 -0.18 3.14
N ALA A 117 -9.89 0.31 2.44
CA ALA A 117 -9.56 1.73 2.35
C ALA A 117 -10.72 2.61 1.80
N LEU A 118 -11.64 2.05 1.00
CA LEU A 118 -12.84 2.76 0.49
C LEU A 118 -13.79 3.21 1.60
N TYR A 119 -13.71 2.60 2.77
CA TYR A 119 -14.58 2.92 3.92
C TYR A 119 -13.85 3.72 5.00
N ARG A 120 -12.57 4.09 4.77
CA ARG A 120 -11.83 4.96 5.69
C ARG A 120 -12.15 6.43 5.40
N SER A 121 -12.71 7.10 6.40
CA SER A 121 -12.95 8.54 6.35
C SER A 121 -13.30 9.02 7.76
N SER A 122 -12.70 10.13 8.17
CA SER A 122 -12.91 10.75 9.48
C SER A 122 -13.94 11.89 9.44
N GLY A 123 -14.49 12.18 8.25
CA GLY A 123 -15.39 13.29 8.01
C GLY A 123 -14.80 14.25 6.97
N ILE A 124 -15.66 15.06 6.32
CA ILE A 124 -15.25 15.85 5.16
C ILE A 124 -14.15 16.89 5.49
N GLN A 125 -14.23 17.52 6.66
CA GLN A 125 -13.24 18.53 7.08
C GLN A 125 -11.88 17.88 7.35
N ASP A 126 -11.86 16.78 8.08
CA ASP A 126 -10.64 16.03 8.40
C ASP A 126 -10.02 15.44 7.13
N ASP A 127 -10.84 14.92 6.23
CA ASP A 127 -10.39 14.37 4.95
C ASP A 127 -9.73 15.46 4.08
N ILE A 128 -10.35 16.64 3.96
CA ILE A 128 -9.77 17.78 3.24
C ILE A 128 -8.48 18.25 3.89
N SER A 129 -8.48 18.44 5.21
CA SER A 129 -7.29 18.86 5.96
C SER A 129 -6.11 17.89 5.75
N ARG A 130 -6.38 16.59 5.81
CA ARG A 130 -5.38 15.55 5.57
C ARG A 130 -4.84 15.61 4.14
N ILE A 131 -5.72 15.73 3.13
CA ILE A 131 -5.30 15.81 1.73
C ILE A 131 -4.41 17.03 1.49
N VAL A 132 -4.78 18.19 2.02
CA VAL A 132 -3.98 19.42 1.93
C VAL A 132 -2.63 19.22 2.60
N THR A 133 -2.62 18.70 3.84
CA THR A 133 -1.37 18.42 4.59
C THR A 133 -0.47 17.46 3.82
N ARG A 134 -1.01 16.34 3.31
CA ARG A 134 -0.25 15.37 2.50
C ARG A 134 0.29 15.98 1.21
N THR A 135 -0.48 16.84 0.57
CA THR A 135 -0.03 17.53 -0.64
C THR A 135 1.14 18.47 -0.33
N ILE A 136 1.07 19.22 0.78
CA ILE A 136 2.15 20.09 1.21
C ILE A 136 3.40 19.26 1.59
N GLU A 137 3.25 18.24 2.42
CA GLU A 137 4.33 17.33 2.85
C GLU A 137 5.06 16.71 1.66
N LYS A 138 4.33 16.23 0.67
CA LYS A 138 4.91 15.62 -0.53
C LYS A 138 5.71 16.61 -1.39
N ASN A 139 5.23 17.84 -1.52
CA ASN A 139 5.86 18.84 -2.40
C ASN A 139 6.95 19.65 -1.68
N ILE A 140 6.90 19.69 -0.35
CA ILE A 140 7.86 20.43 0.49
C ILE A 140 8.26 19.52 1.66
N PRO A 141 9.20 18.58 1.43
CA PRO A 141 9.59 17.53 2.39
C PRO A 141 9.98 18.01 3.79
N ILE A 142 10.39 19.25 3.94
CA ILE A 142 10.69 19.81 5.26
C ILE A 142 9.48 19.74 6.21
N PHE A 143 8.25 19.81 5.71
CA PHE A 143 7.06 19.71 6.55
C PHE A 143 6.84 18.28 7.05
N GLU A 144 7.19 17.28 6.27
CA GLU A 144 7.10 15.87 6.68
C GLU A 144 8.25 15.47 7.59
N TYR A 145 9.48 15.90 7.24
CA TYR A 145 10.72 15.42 7.87
C TYR A 145 11.38 16.45 8.80
N HIS A 146 10.69 17.54 9.18
CA HIS A 146 11.26 18.59 10.01
C HIS A 146 11.91 18.08 11.31
N ASN A 147 11.35 17.04 11.95
CA ASN A 147 11.91 16.49 13.20
C ASN A 147 13.30 15.86 13.02
N ARG A 148 13.71 15.55 11.78
CA ARG A 148 15.04 14.99 11.50
C ARG A 148 16.19 15.95 11.76
N TRP A 149 15.91 17.26 11.89
CA TRP A 149 16.96 18.22 12.26
C TRP A 149 17.73 17.81 13.53
N LYS A 150 17.10 17.02 14.45
CA LYS A 150 17.68 16.54 15.70
C LYS A 150 18.70 15.40 15.51
N SER A 151 18.67 14.74 14.36
CA SER A 151 19.48 13.56 14.05
C SER A 151 20.27 13.70 12.73
N LEU A 152 20.37 14.92 12.19
CA LEU A 152 21.13 15.16 10.97
C LEU A 152 22.62 14.88 11.17
N SER A 153 23.23 14.29 10.17
CA SER A 153 24.65 14.00 10.07
C SER A 153 25.23 14.55 8.76
N LEU A 154 26.53 14.48 8.58
CA LEU A 154 27.18 14.87 7.32
C LEU A 154 26.68 14.01 6.13
N ALA A 155 26.28 12.77 6.37
CA ALA A 155 25.72 11.91 5.35
C ALA A 155 24.41 12.46 4.76
N ASP A 156 23.65 13.25 5.53
CA ASP A 156 22.40 13.86 5.07
C ASP A 156 22.63 15.02 4.07
N MET A 157 23.85 15.47 3.90
CA MET A 157 24.24 16.43 2.85
C MET A 157 24.50 15.74 1.49
N GLY A 158 24.57 14.40 1.48
CA GLY A 158 24.81 13.60 0.29
C GLY A 158 23.62 13.46 -0.66
N ALA A 159 23.81 12.70 -1.71
CA ALA A 159 22.73 12.30 -2.62
C ALA A 159 21.87 11.21 -1.98
N VAL A 160 20.59 11.12 -2.42
CA VAL A 160 19.72 10.01 -2.09
C VAL A 160 20.32 8.72 -2.65
N ASN A 161 20.42 7.69 -1.81
CA ASN A 161 20.91 6.37 -2.19
C ASN A 161 20.14 5.30 -1.38
N TYR A 162 19.10 4.76 -1.98
CA TYR A 162 18.27 3.74 -1.36
C TYR A 162 18.96 2.38 -1.46
N THR A 163 19.35 1.81 -0.32
CA THR A 163 20.07 0.53 -0.24
C THR A 163 19.39 -0.50 0.66
N TRP A 164 18.42 -0.09 1.49
CA TRP A 164 17.71 -1.00 2.36
C TRP A 164 16.71 -1.84 1.58
N ARG A 165 16.95 -3.14 1.49
CA ARG A 165 16.09 -4.11 0.82
C ARG A 165 15.15 -4.78 1.81
N ASN A 166 13.86 -4.73 1.54
CA ASN A 166 12.85 -5.44 2.30
C ASN A 166 12.65 -6.84 1.70
N TYR A 167 13.28 -7.87 2.29
CA TYR A 167 13.17 -9.25 1.82
C TYR A 167 11.76 -9.83 1.93
N LEU A 168 10.86 -9.21 2.71
CA LEU A 168 9.44 -9.59 2.81
C LEU A 168 8.54 -8.84 1.82
N LYS A 169 9.10 -7.96 0.99
CA LYS A 169 8.38 -7.22 -0.06
C LYS A 169 7.14 -6.48 0.45
N GLY A 170 7.26 -5.84 1.61
CA GLY A 170 6.18 -5.08 2.24
C GLY A 170 5.28 -5.88 3.19
N PHE A 171 5.39 -7.20 3.25
CA PHE A 171 4.66 -8.02 4.23
C PHE A 171 5.21 -7.83 5.65
N VAL A 172 4.32 -7.78 6.65
CA VAL A 172 4.67 -7.66 8.07
C VAL A 172 4.13 -8.87 8.84
N PRO A 173 4.95 -9.89 9.04
CA PRO A 173 4.54 -11.10 9.73
C PRO A 173 4.30 -10.85 11.22
N THR A 174 3.36 -11.59 11.80
CA THR A 174 3.17 -11.69 13.24
C THR A 174 2.68 -13.08 13.61
N TRP A 175 3.21 -13.60 14.71
CA TRP A 175 2.81 -14.91 15.28
C TRP A 175 1.81 -14.76 16.43
N LYS A 176 1.46 -13.50 16.80
CA LYS A 176 0.42 -13.26 17.79
C LYS A 176 -0.87 -13.97 17.37
N ASN A 177 -1.54 -14.55 18.34
CA ASN A 177 -2.85 -15.15 18.15
C ASN A 177 -3.81 -14.57 19.17
N LYS A 178 -4.85 -13.92 18.68
CA LYS A 178 -6.03 -13.52 19.46
C LYS A 178 -7.24 -13.99 18.68
N PRO A 179 -7.96 -15.01 19.20
CA PRO A 179 -9.15 -15.55 18.55
C PRO A 179 -10.23 -14.48 18.33
N TRP A 180 -10.91 -14.58 17.20
CA TRP A 180 -12.16 -13.87 17.04
C TRP A 180 -13.31 -14.65 17.68
N THR A 181 -14.11 -13.98 18.48
CA THR A 181 -15.22 -14.56 19.25
C THR A 181 -16.56 -13.93 18.86
N GLY A 182 -16.60 -13.15 17.79
CA GLY A 182 -17.82 -12.52 17.29
C GLY A 182 -18.77 -13.52 16.61
N ALA A 183 -19.88 -13.01 16.11
CA ALA A 183 -20.92 -13.81 15.47
C ALA A 183 -20.40 -14.46 14.17
N PRO A 184 -20.57 -15.77 13.97
CA PRO A 184 -20.04 -16.49 12.80
C PRO A 184 -20.68 -16.04 11.48
N ASP A 185 -21.80 -15.34 11.52
CA ASP A 185 -22.56 -14.84 10.38
C ASP A 185 -22.30 -13.36 10.05
N TYR A 186 -21.08 -12.84 10.31
CA TYR A 186 -20.71 -11.45 9.99
C TYR A 186 -20.97 -11.07 8.53
N MET A 187 -20.97 -12.05 7.61
CA MET A 187 -21.34 -11.94 6.21
C MET A 187 -22.80 -12.35 5.94
N ARG A 188 -23.71 -12.06 6.88
CA ARG A 188 -25.15 -12.32 6.68
C ARG A 188 -25.68 -11.53 5.49
N LYS A 189 -26.24 -12.23 4.53
CA LYS A 189 -26.79 -11.65 3.29
C LYS A 189 -27.84 -10.59 3.56
N THR A 190 -27.76 -9.50 2.80
CA THR A 190 -28.72 -8.39 2.81
C THR A 190 -28.68 -7.69 1.46
N ASP A 191 -29.78 -7.06 1.06
CA ASP A 191 -29.84 -6.21 -0.13
C ASP A 191 -29.38 -4.78 0.16
N LYS A 192 -29.18 -4.43 1.44
CA LYS A 192 -28.65 -3.12 1.83
C LYS A 192 -27.20 -2.97 1.39
N SER A 193 -26.84 -1.77 0.97
CA SER A 193 -25.49 -1.39 0.58
C SER A 193 -25.02 -0.25 1.45
N LEU A 194 -23.79 -0.32 1.96
CA LEU A 194 -23.15 0.82 2.63
C LEU A 194 -22.56 1.73 1.54
N PRO A 195 -22.95 3.01 1.48
CA PRO A 195 -22.42 3.92 0.48
C PRO A 195 -20.95 4.22 0.72
N ILE A 196 -20.17 4.28 -0.36
CA ILE A 196 -18.79 4.76 -0.34
C ILE A 196 -18.84 6.29 -0.40
N LYS A 197 -18.09 6.96 0.48
CA LYS A 197 -18.04 8.42 0.51
C LYS A 197 -17.44 8.98 -0.77
N GLU A 198 -17.97 10.14 -1.22
CA GLU A 198 -17.59 10.79 -2.48
C GLU A 198 -16.08 11.02 -2.61
N ILE A 199 -15.41 11.40 -1.52
CA ILE A 199 -13.96 11.59 -1.54
C ILE A 199 -13.19 10.29 -1.83
N ASN A 200 -13.64 9.16 -1.27
CA ASN A 200 -13.01 7.86 -1.52
C ASN A 200 -13.33 7.35 -2.93
N ARG A 201 -14.55 7.62 -3.41
CA ARG A 201 -14.96 7.34 -4.77
C ARG A 201 -14.13 8.14 -5.79
N PHE A 202 -13.90 9.43 -5.53
CA PHE A 202 -13.04 10.29 -6.35
C PHE A 202 -11.61 9.72 -6.47
N TYR A 203 -11.02 9.21 -5.37
CA TYR A 203 -9.70 8.60 -5.45
C TYR A 203 -9.71 7.23 -6.11
N PHE A 204 -10.79 6.44 -5.97
CA PHE A 204 -10.94 5.22 -6.74
C PHE A 204 -10.99 5.50 -8.25
N ASP A 205 -11.74 6.53 -8.66
CA ASP A 205 -11.78 7.00 -10.04
C ASP A 205 -10.38 7.39 -10.55
N LYS A 206 -9.59 8.09 -9.73
CA LYS A 206 -8.18 8.38 -10.06
C LYS A 206 -7.32 7.13 -10.23
N ILE A 207 -7.47 6.13 -9.36
CA ILE A 207 -6.74 4.85 -9.45
C ILE A 207 -7.15 4.13 -10.74
N TYR A 208 -8.45 4.02 -11.00
CA TYR A 208 -8.98 3.38 -12.20
C TYR A 208 -8.48 4.04 -13.49
N ASN A 209 -8.63 5.37 -13.60
CA ASN A 209 -8.19 6.11 -14.78
C ASN A 209 -6.67 6.02 -14.98
N PHE A 210 -5.89 6.10 -13.90
CA PHE A 210 -4.44 5.93 -13.95
C PHE A 210 -4.02 4.56 -14.49
N CYS A 211 -4.70 3.49 -14.07
CA CYS A 211 -4.49 2.14 -14.56
C CYS A 211 -4.91 2.01 -16.04
N LYS A 212 -6.10 2.52 -16.38
CA LYS A 212 -6.66 2.49 -17.73
C LYS A 212 -5.79 3.21 -18.75
N GLU A 213 -5.27 4.41 -18.42
CA GLU A 213 -4.37 5.19 -19.28
C GLU A 213 -3.03 4.49 -19.57
N ARG A 214 -2.68 3.45 -18.79
CA ARG A 214 -1.43 2.69 -18.89
C ARG A 214 -1.64 1.25 -19.30
N ASP A 215 -2.88 0.87 -19.65
CA ASP A 215 -3.26 -0.50 -19.98
C ASP A 215 -2.91 -1.52 -18.88
N ILE A 216 -2.94 -1.09 -17.60
CA ILE A 216 -2.68 -1.96 -16.45
C ILE A 216 -4.01 -2.48 -15.92
N PRO A 217 -4.24 -3.81 -15.92
CA PRO A 217 -5.41 -4.41 -15.27
C PRO A 217 -5.50 -4.02 -13.79
N LEU A 218 -6.73 -3.71 -13.33
CA LEU A 218 -7.04 -3.46 -11.94
C LEU A 218 -7.88 -4.61 -11.39
N LEU A 219 -7.45 -5.21 -10.28
CA LEU A 219 -8.22 -6.20 -9.51
C LEU A 219 -8.55 -5.60 -8.14
N VAL A 220 -9.83 -5.54 -7.80
CA VAL A 220 -10.27 -5.17 -6.45
C VAL A 220 -10.42 -6.42 -5.59
N VAL A 221 -9.82 -6.41 -4.40
CA VAL A 221 -9.91 -7.53 -3.46
C VAL A 221 -10.37 -7.05 -2.08
N ASN A 222 -11.00 -7.93 -1.31
CA ASN A 222 -11.07 -7.80 0.15
C ASN A 222 -10.54 -9.07 0.79
N VAL A 223 -9.65 -8.91 1.75
CA VAL A 223 -9.22 -10.02 2.60
C VAL A 223 -10.28 -10.32 3.64
N ALA A 224 -10.27 -11.55 4.18
CA ALA A 224 -11.22 -11.93 5.21
C ALA A 224 -10.89 -11.21 6.54
N ALA A 225 -11.81 -10.38 7.04
CA ALA A 225 -11.64 -9.54 8.23
C ALA A 225 -13.00 -9.28 8.92
N PRO A 226 -13.51 -10.17 9.78
CA PRO A 226 -14.87 -10.08 10.33
C PRO A 226 -15.14 -8.85 11.19
N VAL A 227 -14.11 -8.17 11.70
CA VAL A 227 -14.26 -6.91 12.43
C VAL A 227 -14.47 -5.73 11.50
N ASN A 228 -13.77 -5.73 10.35
CA ASN A 228 -13.76 -4.62 9.42
C ASN A 228 -14.75 -4.78 8.27
N TRP A 229 -15.30 -5.98 8.06
CA TRP A 229 -16.10 -6.26 6.87
C TRP A 229 -17.48 -6.82 7.20
N ASN A 230 -18.44 -6.59 6.30
CA ASN A 230 -19.77 -7.13 6.33
C ASN A 230 -20.41 -7.12 4.93
N TYR A 231 -21.59 -7.72 4.81
CA TYR A 231 -22.27 -7.84 3.52
C TYR A 231 -22.74 -6.51 2.92
N GLN A 232 -23.00 -5.48 3.75
CA GLN A 232 -23.36 -4.15 3.24
C GLN A 232 -22.17 -3.46 2.55
N LYS A 233 -20.96 -3.59 3.12
CA LYS A 233 -19.72 -3.12 2.48
C LYS A 233 -19.44 -3.89 1.20
N HIS A 234 -19.59 -5.23 1.23
CA HIS A 234 -19.52 -6.06 0.02
C HIS A 234 -20.40 -5.52 -1.11
N ASN A 235 -21.68 -5.26 -0.82
CA ASN A 235 -22.62 -4.73 -1.80
C ASN A 235 -22.21 -3.36 -2.34
N GLY A 236 -21.65 -2.49 -1.49
CA GLY A 236 -21.13 -1.18 -1.90
C GLY A 236 -19.98 -1.29 -2.88
N VAL A 237 -18.98 -2.12 -2.57
CA VAL A 237 -17.84 -2.36 -3.45
C VAL A 237 -18.28 -3.07 -4.73
N LYS A 238 -19.14 -4.08 -4.64
CA LYS A 238 -19.68 -4.79 -5.80
C LYS A 238 -20.42 -3.85 -6.77
N LYS A 239 -21.16 -2.87 -6.23
CA LYS A 239 -21.82 -1.86 -7.05
C LYS A 239 -20.78 -0.98 -7.74
N LEU A 240 -19.80 -0.47 -7.00
CA LEU A 240 -18.72 0.36 -7.55
C LEU A 240 -17.96 -0.38 -8.66
N THR A 241 -17.48 -1.58 -8.39
CA THR A 241 -16.67 -2.35 -9.36
C THR A 241 -17.45 -2.71 -10.62
N LYS A 242 -18.77 -2.95 -10.49
CA LYS A 242 -19.65 -3.15 -11.64
C LYS A 242 -19.78 -1.89 -12.52
N GLU A 243 -19.80 -0.69 -11.93
CA GLU A 243 -19.88 0.56 -12.67
C GLU A 243 -18.63 0.80 -13.54
N TYR A 244 -17.46 0.32 -13.07
CA TYR A 244 -16.17 0.47 -13.76
C TYR A 244 -15.77 -0.76 -14.58
N ASP A 245 -16.57 -1.81 -14.57
CA ASP A 245 -16.25 -3.12 -15.18
C ASP A 245 -14.90 -3.69 -14.69
N VAL A 246 -14.68 -3.62 -13.37
CA VAL A 246 -13.47 -4.11 -12.71
C VAL A 246 -13.75 -5.40 -11.97
N PRO A 247 -12.90 -6.45 -12.12
CA PRO A 247 -13.02 -7.68 -11.35
C PRO A 247 -12.95 -7.44 -9.83
N TYR A 248 -13.81 -8.14 -9.08
CA TYR A 248 -13.90 -8.04 -7.63
C TYR A 248 -13.86 -9.41 -6.96
N LEU A 249 -12.87 -9.62 -6.08
CA LEU A 249 -12.69 -10.83 -5.30
C LEU A 249 -12.89 -10.53 -3.80
N ASP A 250 -14.07 -10.83 -3.25
CA ASP A 250 -14.31 -10.73 -1.81
C ASP A 250 -14.04 -12.07 -1.12
N MET A 251 -12.90 -12.17 -0.45
CA MET A 251 -12.46 -13.38 0.23
C MET A 251 -13.29 -13.69 1.49
N ASN A 252 -14.03 -12.71 2.02
CA ASN A 252 -14.97 -12.92 3.12
C ASN A 252 -16.12 -13.89 2.73
N LEU A 253 -16.47 -13.94 1.46
CA LEU A 253 -17.45 -14.90 0.95
C LEU A 253 -16.87 -16.31 0.78
N HIS A 254 -15.57 -16.47 0.93
CA HIS A 254 -14.84 -17.71 0.63
C HIS A 254 -14.05 -18.26 1.83
N VAL A 255 -14.33 -17.82 3.05
CA VAL A 255 -13.60 -18.21 4.30
C VAL A 255 -13.42 -19.73 4.42
N GLY A 256 -14.45 -20.52 4.08
CA GLY A 256 -14.37 -21.98 4.07
C GLY A 256 -13.37 -22.53 3.01
N LYS A 257 -13.32 -21.92 1.81
CA LYS A 257 -12.36 -22.32 0.77
C LYS A 257 -10.93 -21.92 1.13
N LEU A 258 -10.75 -20.80 1.82
CA LEU A 258 -9.46 -20.37 2.36
C LEU A 258 -9.02 -21.24 3.56
N LYS A 259 -9.93 -22.01 4.15
CA LYS A 259 -9.70 -22.78 5.38
C LYS A 259 -9.26 -21.91 6.56
N ILE A 260 -9.79 -20.68 6.64
CA ILE A 260 -9.51 -19.79 7.76
C ILE A 260 -10.15 -20.36 9.03
N ASN A 261 -9.36 -20.44 10.10
CA ASN A 261 -9.81 -20.78 11.43
C ASN A 261 -9.61 -19.56 12.34
N TRP A 262 -10.69 -18.90 12.68
CA TRP A 262 -10.67 -17.69 13.49
C TRP A 262 -10.14 -17.88 14.92
N GLN A 263 -9.98 -19.12 15.36
CA GLN A 263 -9.33 -19.43 16.64
C GLN A 263 -7.80 -19.36 16.57
N THR A 264 -7.21 -19.49 15.36
CA THR A 264 -5.76 -19.64 15.22
C THR A 264 -5.13 -18.72 14.19
N ASP A 265 -5.90 -18.05 13.34
CA ASP A 265 -5.41 -17.37 12.16
C ASP A 265 -5.48 -15.84 12.26
N SER A 266 -6.02 -15.29 13.36
CA SER A 266 -6.10 -13.86 13.62
C SER A 266 -5.09 -13.42 14.67
N ARG A 267 -4.46 -12.24 14.48
CA ARG A 267 -3.52 -11.67 15.45
C ARG A 267 -4.18 -10.81 16.52
N ASP A 268 -5.40 -10.29 16.27
CA ASP A 268 -6.02 -9.22 17.06
C ASP A 268 -7.55 -9.33 17.18
N GLY A 269 -8.10 -10.55 17.04
CA GLY A 269 -9.52 -10.81 17.26
C GLY A 269 -10.37 -10.57 16.03
N GLY A 270 -9.87 -10.87 14.84
CA GLY A 270 -10.62 -10.82 13.58
C GLY A 270 -10.47 -9.52 12.80
N ASP A 271 -9.57 -8.64 13.21
CA ASP A 271 -9.21 -7.43 12.47
C ASP A 271 -8.18 -7.78 11.37
N HIS A 272 -7.05 -8.40 11.74
CA HIS A 272 -6.00 -8.76 10.79
C HIS A 272 -5.58 -10.23 10.93
N MET A 273 -5.01 -10.76 9.85
CA MET A 273 -4.40 -12.09 9.87
C MET A 273 -3.07 -12.10 10.65
N ASN A 274 -2.78 -13.23 11.30
CA ASN A 274 -1.41 -13.56 11.68
C ASN A 274 -0.71 -14.29 10.52
N PHE A 275 0.56 -14.68 10.72
CA PHE A 275 1.36 -15.33 9.67
C PHE A 275 0.68 -16.57 9.10
N LYS A 276 0.03 -17.38 9.95
CA LYS A 276 -0.69 -18.60 9.53
C LYS A 276 -1.90 -18.26 8.65
N GLY A 277 -2.69 -17.27 9.05
CA GLY A 277 -3.83 -16.78 8.26
C GLY A 277 -3.38 -16.16 6.94
N ALA A 278 -2.33 -15.33 6.96
CA ALA A 278 -1.76 -14.70 5.76
C ALA A 278 -1.35 -15.72 4.69
N ARG A 279 -0.72 -16.83 5.10
CA ARG A 279 -0.37 -17.90 4.15
C ARG A 279 -1.58 -18.53 3.47
N LYS A 280 -2.70 -18.67 4.18
CA LYS A 280 -3.95 -19.22 3.61
C LYS A 280 -4.60 -18.24 2.64
N VAL A 281 -4.66 -16.96 3.00
CA VAL A 281 -5.14 -15.87 2.13
C VAL A 281 -4.29 -15.81 0.86
N THR A 282 -2.96 -15.82 1.00
CA THR A 282 -2.02 -15.78 -0.13
C THR A 282 -2.18 -16.97 -1.06
N ALA A 283 -2.31 -18.19 -0.50
CA ALA A 283 -2.51 -19.39 -1.31
C ALA A 283 -3.80 -19.34 -2.14
N TYR A 284 -4.87 -18.74 -1.58
CA TYR A 284 -6.12 -18.55 -2.30
C TYR A 284 -6.01 -17.48 -3.38
N LEU A 285 -5.40 -16.33 -3.04
CA LEU A 285 -5.14 -15.26 -3.99
C LEU A 285 -4.26 -15.75 -5.15
N GLY A 286 -3.18 -16.49 -4.86
CA GLY A 286 -2.27 -17.03 -5.88
C GLY A 286 -2.99 -17.91 -6.89
N LYS A 287 -3.86 -18.84 -6.43
CA LYS A 287 -4.70 -19.67 -7.32
C LYS A 287 -5.65 -18.83 -8.18
N TYR A 288 -6.18 -17.72 -7.63
CA TYR A 288 -7.02 -16.83 -8.39
C TYR A 288 -6.22 -16.08 -9.47
N LEU A 289 -5.04 -15.57 -9.10
CA LEU A 289 -4.15 -14.87 -10.04
C LEU A 289 -3.70 -15.79 -11.17
N ASP A 290 -3.24 -17.00 -10.86
CA ASP A 290 -2.79 -18.01 -11.83
C ASP A 290 -3.89 -18.38 -12.84
N LYS A 291 -5.13 -18.43 -12.38
CA LYS A 291 -6.28 -18.74 -13.24
C LYS A 291 -6.71 -17.58 -14.15
N HIS A 292 -6.56 -16.34 -13.72
CA HIS A 292 -7.20 -15.18 -14.35
C HIS A 292 -6.23 -14.17 -14.96
N TYR A 293 -4.93 -14.25 -14.64
CA TYR A 293 -3.90 -13.31 -15.10
C TYR A 293 -2.67 -14.06 -15.61
N SER A 294 -2.10 -13.58 -16.70
CA SER A 294 -0.87 -14.15 -17.28
C SER A 294 0.36 -13.43 -16.72
N LEU A 295 0.66 -13.67 -15.42
CA LEU A 295 1.90 -13.16 -14.83
C LEU A 295 3.05 -14.14 -15.14
N PRO A 296 4.27 -13.65 -15.42
CA PRO A 296 5.40 -14.52 -15.76
C PRO A 296 5.97 -15.22 -14.52
N ASP A 297 6.47 -16.43 -14.74
CA ASP A 297 7.31 -17.14 -13.77
C ASP A 297 8.77 -16.76 -13.99
N HIS A 298 9.38 -16.11 -12.98
CA HIS A 298 10.77 -15.63 -13.06
C HIS A 298 11.78 -16.52 -12.31
N ARG A 299 11.39 -17.69 -11.76
CA ARG A 299 12.25 -18.49 -10.88
C ARG A 299 13.53 -18.99 -11.55
N GLU A 300 13.48 -19.22 -12.86
CA GLU A 300 14.62 -19.68 -13.66
C GLU A 300 15.46 -18.53 -14.25
N ASP A 301 15.05 -17.26 -14.08
CA ASP A 301 15.79 -16.11 -14.58
C ASP A 301 16.84 -15.65 -13.55
N PRO A 302 18.15 -15.73 -13.86
CA PRO A 302 19.23 -15.32 -12.95
C PRO A 302 19.13 -13.85 -12.50
N ALA A 303 18.43 -13.01 -13.26
CA ALA A 303 18.22 -11.62 -12.89
C ALA A 303 17.35 -11.46 -11.63
N TYR A 304 16.72 -12.54 -11.16
CA TYR A 304 15.90 -12.60 -9.96
C TYR A 304 16.51 -13.47 -8.84
N ASP A 305 17.80 -13.82 -8.89
CA ASP A 305 18.47 -14.61 -7.86
C ASP A 305 18.36 -14.00 -6.45
N SER A 306 18.25 -12.67 -6.37
CA SER A 306 18.00 -11.98 -5.11
C SER A 306 16.65 -12.38 -4.45
N TRP A 307 15.66 -12.76 -5.25
CA TRP A 307 14.36 -13.25 -4.76
C TRP A 307 14.48 -14.66 -4.19
N ASN A 308 15.34 -15.51 -4.77
CA ASN A 308 15.66 -16.84 -4.23
C ASN A 308 16.37 -16.72 -2.87
N GLN A 309 17.26 -15.73 -2.71
CA GLN A 309 17.90 -15.44 -1.41
C GLN A 309 16.87 -14.94 -0.38
N ASP A 310 15.98 -14.04 -0.78
CA ASP A 310 14.91 -13.54 0.08
C ASP A 310 13.94 -14.66 0.49
N LEU A 311 13.68 -15.63 -0.39
CA LEU A 311 12.86 -16.80 -0.09
C LEU A 311 13.47 -17.64 1.03
N ILE A 312 14.78 -17.84 1.05
CA ILE A 312 15.47 -18.57 2.12
C ILE A 312 15.20 -17.90 3.48
N GLU A 313 15.30 -16.56 3.55
CA GLU A 313 15.02 -15.84 4.79
C GLU A 313 13.53 -15.90 5.17
N TYR A 314 12.64 -15.82 4.20
CA TYR A 314 11.21 -15.98 4.43
C TYR A 314 10.86 -17.38 4.97
N GLU A 315 11.46 -18.44 4.45
CA GLU A 315 11.17 -19.81 4.87
C GLU A 315 11.64 -20.11 6.28
N LYS A 316 12.72 -19.47 6.75
CA LYS A 316 13.12 -19.53 8.17
C LYS A 316 12.03 -19.01 9.11
N LEU A 317 11.21 -18.03 8.68
CA LEU A 317 10.09 -17.53 9.46
C LEU A 317 8.91 -18.52 9.52
N ALA A 318 8.84 -19.45 8.58
CA ALA A 318 7.74 -20.40 8.45
C ALA A 318 7.97 -21.71 9.24
N GLN A 319 9.18 -21.90 9.77
CA GLN A 319 9.57 -23.01 10.65
C GLN A 319 9.21 -22.71 12.10
#